data_0bea9ba0d76850b5b242fc847a1eab65
#
_entry.id   0bea9ba0d76850b5b242fc847a1eab65
#
_cell.length_a   1.000
_cell.length_b   1.000
_cell.length_c   1.000
_cell.angle_alpha   90.00
_cell.angle_beta   90.00
_cell.angle_gamma   90.00
#
_symmetry.space_group_name_H-M   'P 1'
#
loop_
_entity.id
_entity.type
_entity.pdbx_description
1 polymer ?
#
loop_
_entity_poly.entity_id
_entity_poly.type
_entity_poly.pdbx_seq_one_letter_code
_entity_poly.pdbx_strand_id
1 'polypeptide(L)' 'MHKSSTLRVEINPSQIAYLKFLLEGYDHLALPVVVDGKKAEIKMLIPPSEVRILINLIREEFPSAIILGND' A
#
# COMPACT_ATOMS: atom_id res chain seq x y z
N MET A 1 -22.28 -4.83 -7.06
CA MET A 1 -21.50 -3.60 -6.86
C MET A 1 -20.16 -3.94 -6.26
N HIS A 2 -19.12 -3.45 -6.88
CA HIS A 2 -17.78 -3.69 -6.39
C HIS A 2 -17.34 -2.56 -5.48
N LYS A 3 -16.86 -2.93 -4.31
CA LYS A 3 -16.25 -1.96 -3.42
C LYS A 3 -14.77 -2.27 -3.33
N SER A 4 -13.96 -1.28 -3.58
CA SER A 4 -12.54 -1.38 -3.29
C SER A 4 -12.33 -1.11 -1.81
N SER A 5 -11.42 -1.82 -1.22
CA SER A 5 -10.92 -1.43 0.09
C SER A 5 -9.81 -0.41 -0.10
N THR A 6 -9.64 0.43 0.89
CA THR A 6 -8.55 1.39 0.92
C THR A 6 -7.64 1.08 2.08
N LEU A 7 -6.37 0.83 1.79
CA LEU A 7 -5.35 0.66 2.81
C LEU A 7 -4.45 1.89 2.79
N ARG A 8 -4.28 2.52 3.95
CA ARG A 8 -3.39 3.68 4.07
C ARG A 8 -2.20 3.30 4.91
N VAL A 9 -1.03 3.62 4.40
CA VAL A 9 0.23 3.35 5.10
C VAL A 9 1.13 4.57 5.03
N GLU A 10 2.03 4.66 6.00
CA GLU A 10 3.07 5.68 6.01
C GLU A 10 4.40 4.95 5.91
N ILE A 11 5.19 5.31 4.90
CA ILE A 11 6.51 4.70 4.70
C ILE A 11 7.54 5.80 4.48
N ASN A 12 8.81 5.41 4.51
CA ASN A 12 9.89 6.33 4.21
C ASN A 12 9.76 6.80 2.75
N PRO A 13 9.83 8.10 2.47
CA PRO A 13 9.72 8.60 1.09
C PRO A 13 10.66 7.93 0.11
N SER A 14 11.84 7.53 0.56
CA SER A 14 12.81 6.87 -0.31
C SER A 14 12.35 5.47 -0.76
N GLN A 15 11.31 4.93 -0.14
CA GLN A 15 10.82 3.58 -0.45
C GLN A 15 9.59 3.58 -1.34
N ILE A 16 9.08 4.75 -1.71
CA ILE A 16 7.87 4.84 -2.53
C ILE A 16 8.04 4.13 -3.87
N ALA A 17 9.17 4.37 -4.53
CA ALA A 17 9.43 3.75 -5.84
C ALA A 17 9.51 2.23 -5.73
N TYR A 18 10.12 1.74 -4.65
CA TYR A 18 10.22 0.31 -4.42
C TYR A 18 8.84 -0.32 -4.18
N LEU A 19 7.99 0.38 -3.41
CA LEU A 19 6.63 -0.09 -3.19
C LEU A 19 5.86 -0.20 -4.51
N LYS A 20 5.94 0.83 -5.35
CA LYS A 20 5.28 0.80 -6.65
C LYS A 20 5.79 -0.36 -7.51
N PHE A 21 7.09 -0.59 -7.50
CA PHE A 21 7.70 -1.68 -8.23
C PHE A 21 7.16 -3.04 -7.76
N LEU A 22 7.08 -3.23 -6.46
CA LEU A 22 6.55 -4.48 -5.89
C LEU A 22 5.09 -4.71 -6.27
N LEU A 23 4.27 -3.67 -6.19
CA LEU A 23 2.85 -3.80 -6.52
C LEU A 23 2.64 -4.15 -7.99
N GLU A 24 3.45 -3.62 -8.87
CA GLU A 24 3.39 -3.98 -10.29
C GLU A 24 3.80 -5.43 -10.51
N GLY A 25 4.78 -5.92 -9.76
CA GLY A 25 5.24 -7.29 -9.85
C GLY A 25 4.24 -8.32 -9.35
N TYR A 26 3.24 -7.89 -8.57
CA TYR A 26 2.19 -8.76 -8.06
C TYR A 26 0.90 -8.62 -8.86
N ASP A 27 1.01 -8.51 -10.18
CA ASP A 27 -0.14 -8.42 -11.09
C ASP A 27 -1.07 -7.25 -10.77
N HIS A 28 -0.48 -6.10 -10.46
CA HIS A 28 -1.25 -4.91 -10.12
C HIS A 28 -2.17 -5.15 -8.92
N LEU A 29 -1.61 -5.77 -7.89
CA LEU A 29 -2.33 -6.10 -6.67
C LEU A 29 -3.11 -4.91 -6.12
N ALA A 30 -2.52 -3.73 -6.16
CA ALA A 30 -3.13 -2.51 -5.66
C ALA A 30 -2.69 -1.32 -6.49
N LEU A 31 -3.50 -0.26 -6.45
CA LEU A 31 -3.16 1.01 -7.10
C LEU A 31 -2.69 1.99 -6.02
N PRO A 32 -1.39 2.32 -5.99
CA PRO A 32 -0.87 3.26 -5.00
C PRO A 32 -1.11 4.71 -5.43
N VAL A 33 -1.56 5.52 -4.48
CA VAL A 33 -1.74 6.96 -4.67
C VAL A 33 -1.04 7.68 -3.53
N VAL A 34 -0.09 8.55 -3.84
CA VAL A 34 0.60 9.33 -2.82
C VAL A 34 -0.34 10.42 -2.34
N VAL A 35 -0.72 10.37 -1.06
CA VAL A 35 -1.62 11.35 -0.47
C VAL A 35 -0.85 12.55 0.05
N ASP A 36 0.28 12.29 0.70
CA ASP A 36 1.12 13.35 1.26
C ASP A 36 2.58 12.98 1.01
N GLY A 37 3.22 13.70 0.10
CA GLY A 37 4.60 13.40 -0.28
C GLY A 37 5.60 13.67 0.84
N LYS A 38 5.32 14.59 1.75
CA LYS A 38 6.22 14.90 2.85
C LYS A 38 6.24 13.80 3.89
N LYS A 39 5.06 13.26 4.20
CA LYS A 39 4.92 12.19 5.18
C LYS A 39 4.98 10.82 4.52
N ALA A 40 5.02 10.80 3.19
CA ALA A 40 4.96 9.56 2.43
C ALA A 40 3.77 8.69 2.82
N GLU A 41 2.63 9.33 2.97
CA GLU A 41 1.38 8.62 3.19
C GLU A 41 0.88 8.13 1.84
N ILE A 42 0.68 6.83 1.74
CA ILE A 42 0.24 6.16 0.52
C ILE A 42 -1.14 5.56 0.76
N LYS A 43 -2.05 5.86 -0.14
CA LYS A 43 -3.38 5.26 -0.15
C LYS A 43 -3.39 4.20 -1.24
N MET A 44 -3.75 2.99 -0.89
CA MET A 44 -3.78 1.89 -1.86
C MET A 44 -5.19 1.38 -2.04
N LEU A 45 -5.65 1.39 -3.29
CA LEU A 45 -6.94 0.84 -3.65
C LEU A 45 -6.74 -0.63 -4.00
N ILE A 46 -7.46 -1.51 -3.32
CA ILE A 46 -7.24 -2.94 -3.41
C ILE A 46 -8.54 -3.69 -3.22
N PRO A 47 -8.76 -4.81 -3.93
CA PRO A 47 -9.93 -5.64 -3.66
C PRO A 47 -9.92 -6.15 -2.23
N PRO A 48 -11.07 -6.19 -1.55
CA PRO A 48 -11.11 -6.62 -0.14
C PRO A 48 -10.48 -7.99 0.11
N SER A 49 -10.60 -8.91 -0.82
CA SER A 49 -10.04 -10.25 -0.68
C SER A 49 -8.52 -10.27 -0.66
N GLU A 50 -7.87 -9.20 -1.14
CA GLU A 50 -6.42 -9.14 -1.26
C GLU A 50 -5.76 -8.31 -0.16
N VAL A 51 -6.55 -7.72 0.73
CA VAL A 51 -6.03 -6.82 1.75
C VAL A 51 -5.03 -7.51 2.66
N ARG A 52 -5.32 -8.73 3.09
CA ARG A 52 -4.43 -9.46 3.98
C ARG A 52 -3.08 -9.74 3.33
N ILE A 53 -3.11 -10.09 2.05
CA ILE A 53 -1.88 -10.34 1.29
C ILE A 53 -1.03 -9.08 1.25
N LEU A 54 -1.67 -7.94 0.99
CA LEU A 54 -0.96 -6.66 0.93
C LEU A 54 -0.38 -6.28 2.29
N ILE A 55 -1.16 -6.44 3.36
CA ILE A 55 -0.66 -6.13 4.70
C ILE A 55 0.58 -6.96 5.03
N ASN A 56 0.55 -8.25 4.72
CA ASN A 56 1.69 -9.13 4.96
C ASN A 56 2.90 -8.70 4.14
N LEU A 57 2.69 -8.34 2.88
CA LEU A 57 3.75 -7.85 2.02
C LEU A 57 4.39 -6.59 2.60
N ILE A 58 3.56 -5.63 3.02
CA ILE A 58 4.06 -4.39 3.60
C ILE A 58 4.90 -4.67 4.84
N ARG A 59 4.44 -5.54 5.71
CA ARG A 59 5.17 -5.86 6.94
C ARG A 59 6.50 -6.54 6.67
N GLU A 60 6.57 -7.39 5.66
CA GLU A 60 7.81 -8.07 5.31
C GLU A 60 8.81 -7.16 4.63
N GLU A 61 8.35 -6.38 3.66
CA GLU A 61 9.24 -5.56 2.84
C GLU A 61 9.53 -4.19 3.44
N PHE A 62 8.63 -3.71 4.29
CA PHE A 62 8.76 -2.39 4.89
C PHE A 62 8.50 -2.48 6.40
N PRO A 63 9.46 -3.05 7.16
CA PRO A 63 9.25 -3.27 8.60
C PRO A 63 8.96 -2.00 9.39
N SER A 64 9.45 -0.85 8.89
CA SER A 64 9.23 0.44 9.56
C SER A 64 7.94 1.12 9.13
N ALA A 65 7.20 0.54 8.18
CA ALA A 65 5.96 1.14 7.71
C ALA A 65 4.89 1.11 8.80
N ILE A 66 4.06 2.14 8.81
CA ILE A 66 2.95 2.25 9.74
C ILE A 66 1.66 2.10 8.98
N ILE A 67 0.85 1.13 9.34
CA ILE A 67 -0.47 0.95 8.73
C ILE A 67 -1.43 1.89 9.45
N LEU A 68 -1.94 2.89 8.71
CA LEU A 68 -2.77 3.93 9.30
C LEU A 68 -4.24 3.53 9.37
N GLY A 69 -4.69 2.71 8.43
CA GLY A 69 -6.07 2.28 8.43
C GLY A 69 -6.42 1.46 7.22
N ASN A 70 -7.56 0.79 7.31
CA ASN A 70 -8.11 -0.04 6.24
C ASN A 70 -9.62 0.19 6.20
N ASP A 71 -10.09 0.77 5.11
CA ASP A 71 -11.52 1.03 4.93
C ASP A 71 -12.17 0.01 4.01
#